data_877c9327c937899df5629a0f61921f38
#
_entry.id   877c9327c937899df5629a0f61921f38
#
_cell.length_a   1.000
_cell.length_b   1.000
_cell.length_c   1.000
_cell.angle_alpha   90.00
_cell.angle_beta   90.00
_cell.angle_gamma   90.00
#
_symmetry.space_group_name_H-M   'P 1'
#
loop_
_entity.id
_entity.type
_entity.pdbx_description
1 polymer ?
#
loop_
_entity_poly.entity_id
_entity_poly.type
_entity_poly.pdbx_seq_one_letter_code
_entity_poly.pdbx_strand_id
1 'polypeptide(L)'
;MAAKLIKGAEVAAQIREELKKEVDELKAKHHVTPGLVTILVGENPASVSYVTAKQKTSHELGFHSIQDNQAADITEAALLALIEKYNKDPKIHGILIQLPLPKHIDSNKVLYAIDPNKDVDAFHPVNVGRILIGTYAFLPCTPAGCQELINRAYGDPKGKEVVVLGRSNIVGKPMVAIMIQKRLGANATVTCVHTGTPKDKIIEHCRRADILIVAAGVPRYVQGDWVKEGACVIDVGVNRVGVSEKTGKAILVGDVDFD
;
A
#
# COMPACT_ATOMS: atom_id res chain seq x y z
N MET A 1 23.08 14.65 13.54
CA MET A 1 22.78 13.46 14.43
C MET A 1 22.45 12.27 13.54
N ALA A 2 22.76 11.03 13.97
CA ALA A 2 22.32 9.85 13.22
C ALA A 2 20.79 9.76 13.21
N ALA A 3 20.20 9.35 12.08
CA ALA A 3 18.75 9.19 11.97
C ALA A 3 18.26 8.04 12.85
N LYS A 4 17.08 8.23 13.47
CA LYS A 4 16.37 7.14 14.15
C LYS A 4 15.63 6.31 13.12
N LEU A 5 15.95 5.02 13.04
CA LEU A 5 15.29 4.11 12.12
C LEU A 5 13.89 3.74 12.59
N ILE A 6 12.91 3.86 11.70
CA ILE A 6 11.57 3.32 11.87
C ILE A 6 11.60 1.86 11.42
N LYS A 7 11.53 0.93 12.37
CA LYS A 7 11.61 -0.50 12.09
C LYS A 7 10.25 -1.06 11.72
N GLY A 8 9.93 -1.04 10.43
CA GLY A 8 8.64 -1.50 9.92
C GLY A 8 8.25 -2.93 10.34
N ALA A 9 9.22 -3.83 10.51
CA ALA A 9 8.96 -5.19 10.98
C ALA A 9 8.40 -5.23 12.43
N GLU A 10 8.90 -4.37 13.32
CA GLU A 10 8.41 -4.27 14.70
C GLU A 10 6.98 -3.71 14.72
N VAL A 11 6.72 -2.66 13.94
CA VAL A 11 5.38 -2.08 13.79
C VAL A 11 4.40 -3.10 13.20
N ALA A 12 4.80 -3.82 12.17
CA ALA A 12 3.97 -4.86 11.57
C ALA A 12 3.65 -6.01 12.54
N ALA A 13 4.58 -6.39 13.42
CA ALA A 13 4.35 -7.40 14.44
C ALA A 13 3.28 -6.94 15.45
N GLN A 14 3.37 -5.70 15.93
CA GLN A 14 2.37 -5.11 16.82
C GLN A 14 0.97 -5.09 16.19
N ILE A 15 0.87 -4.63 14.93
CA ILE A 15 -0.40 -4.60 14.20
C ILE A 15 -0.99 -6.01 14.05
N ARG A 16 -0.16 -7.02 13.78
CA ARG A 16 -0.65 -8.41 13.68
C ARG A 16 -1.20 -8.93 15.01
N GLU A 17 -0.59 -8.60 16.12
CA GLU A 17 -1.10 -8.96 17.45
C GLU A 17 -2.44 -8.27 17.74
N GLU A 18 -2.57 -7.01 17.40
CA GLU A 18 -3.83 -6.24 17.53
C GLU A 18 -4.93 -6.87 16.67
N LEU A 19 -4.66 -7.09 15.36
CA LEU A 19 -5.59 -7.70 14.42
C LEU A 19 -6.01 -9.11 14.83
N LYS A 20 -5.09 -9.92 15.38
CA LYS A 20 -5.44 -11.26 15.85
C LYS A 20 -6.48 -11.22 16.95
N LYS A 21 -6.35 -10.30 17.89
CA LYS A 21 -7.35 -10.11 18.97
C LYS A 21 -8.70 -9.70 18.40
N GLU A 22 -8.73 -8.75 17.45
CA GLU A 22 -9.97 -8.31 16.80
C GLU A 22 -10.65 -9.46 16.03
N VAL A 23 -9.88 -10.28 15.32
CA VAL A 23 -10.40 -11.45 14.61
C VAL A 23 -10.98 -12.48 15.58
N ASP A 24 -10.29 -12.75 16.69
CA ASP A 24 -10.78 -13.69 17.71
C ASP A 24 -12.07 -13.15 18.37
N GLU A 25 -12.18 -11.84 18.60
CA GLU A 25 -13.41 -11.21 19.07
C GLU A 25 -14.56 -11.28 18.06
N LEU A 26 -14.31 -11.02 16.79
CA LEU A 26 -15.31 -11.16 15.72
C LEU A 26 -15.88 -12.59 15.67
N LYS A 27 -15.03 -13.60 15.79
CA LYS A 27 -15.44 -15.00 15.83
C LYS A 27 -16.28 -15.32 17.07
N ALA A 28 -15.83 -14.85 18.24
CA ALA A 28 -16.49 -15.16 19.51
C ALA A 28 -17.84 -14.45 19.67
N LYS A 29 -17.90 -13.16 19.30
CA LYS A 29 -19.08 -12.31 19.54
C LYS A 29 -20.09 -12.33 18.40
N HIS A 30 -19.61 -12.43 17.15
CA HIS A 30 -20.44 -12.27 15.95
C HIS A 30 -20.52 -13.53 15.10
N HIS A 31 -19.77 -14.58 15.44
CA HIS A 31 -19.67 -15.82 14.66
C HIS A 31 -19.23 -15.60 13.21
N VAL A 32 -18.47 -14.53 12.98
CA VAL A 32 -17.93 -14.15 11.65
C VAL A 32 -16.45 -14.45 11.59
N THR A 33 -16.05 -15.23 10.59
CA THR A 33 -14.65 -15.39 10.21
C THR A 33 -14.37 -14.47 9.01
N PRO A 34 -13.46 -13.49 9.10
CA PRO A 34 -13.12 -12.66 7.95
C PRO A 34 -12.64 -13.51 6.78
N GLY A 35 -13.21 -13.31 5.60
CA GLY A 35 -12.88 -14.04 4.38
C GLY A 35 -12.14 -13.14 3.37
N LEU A 36 -10.96 -13.56 2.93
CA LEU A 36 -10.16 -12.87 1.93
C LEU A 36 -9.82 -13.81 0.79
N VAL A 37 -10.09 -13.38 -0.44
CA VAL A 37 -9.53 -14.05 -1.63
C VAL A 37 -8.47 -13.17 -2.26
N THR A 38 -7.34 -13.78 -2.58
CA THR A 38 -6.27 -13.16 -3.38
C THR A 38 -6.17 -13.90 -4.71
N ILE A 39 -6.44 -13.21 -5.81
CA ILE A 39 -6.36 -13.75 -7.16
C ILE A 39 -5.01 -13.38 -7.75
N LEU A 40 -4.27 -14.38 -8.21
CA LEU A 40 -2.99 -14.24 -8.90
C LEU A 40 -3.13 -14.77 -10.33
N VAL A 41 -2.75 -13.99 -11.31
CA VAL A 41 -2.75 -14.41 -12.73
C VAL A 41 -1.31 -14.55 -13.21
N GLY A 42 -0.96 -15.76 -13.62
CA GLY A 42 0.40 -16.12 -14.05
C GLY A 42 1.36 -16.37 -12.89
N GLU A 43 2.64 -16.48 -13.22
CA GLU A 43 3.69 -16.97 -12.30
C GLU A 43 4.84 -15.95 -12.11
N ASN A 44 4.53 -14.64 -12.10
CA ASN A 44 5.56 -13.65 -11.82
C ASN A 44 6.17 -13.91 -10.42
N PRO A 45 7.49 -14.14 -10.29
CA PRO A 45 8.10 -14.58 -9.03
C PRO A 45 7.89 -13.59 -7.87
N ALA A 46 7.90 -12.28 -8.15
CA ALA A 46 7.64 -11.27 -7.13
C ALA A 46 6.17 -11.35 -6.65
N SER A 47 5.22 -11.47 -7.58
CA SER A 47 3.79 -11.60 -7.26
C SER A 47 3.51 -12.88 -6.48
N VAL A 48 4.10 -14.02 -6.88
CA VAL A 48 3.99 -15.29 -6.15
C VAL A 48 4.48 -15.15 -4.70
N SER A 49 5.65 -14.53 -4.51
CA SER A 49 6.21 -14.32 -3.17
C SER A 49 5.28 -13.47 -2.30
N TYR A 50 4.73 -12.37 -2.84
CA TYR A 50 3.80 -11.48 -2.12
C TYR A 50 2.50 -12.20 -1.75
N VAL A 51 1.90 -12.94 -2.68
CA VAL A 51 0.64 -13.64 -2.45
C VAL A 51 0.83 -14.76 -1.41
N THR A 52 1.92 -15.52 -1.49
CA THR A 52 2.25 -16.56 -0.50
C THR A 52 2.43 -15.96 0.90
N ALA A 53 3.12 -14.83 1.02
CA ALA A 53 3.29 -14.15 2.30
C ALA A 53 1.95 -13.64 2.86
N LYS A 54 1.09 -13.06 2.00
CA LYS A 54 -0.26 -12.61 2.37
C LYS A 54 -1.11 -13.79 2.88
N GLN A 55 -1.13 -14.90 2.15
CA GLN A 55 -1.88 -16.08 2.54
C GLN A 55 -1.42 -16.62 3.89
N LYS A 56 -0.11 -16.79 4.08
CA LYS A 56 0.47 -17.23 5.35
C LYS A 56 0.02 -16.35 6.51
N THR A 57 0.19 -15.03 6.37
CA THR A 57 -0.19 -14.08 7.42
C THR A 57 -1.70 -14.11 7.69
N SER A 58 -2.54 -14.21 6.66
CA SER A 58 -3.99 -14.30 6.83
C SER A 58 -4.38 -15.57 7.59
N HIS A 59 -3.76 -16.69 7.33
CA HIS A 59 -3.99 -17.94 8.10
C HIS A 59 -3.53 -17.80 9.56
N GLU A 60 -2.36 -17.21 9.81
CA GLU A 60 -1.85 -16.98 11.17
C GLU A 60 -2.78 -16.07 11.97
N LEU A 61 -3.42 -15.10 11.32
CA LEU A 61 -4.43 -14.21 11.91
C LEU A 61 -5.81 -14.86 12.04
N GLY A 62 -6.01 -16.05 11.48
CA GLY A 62 -7.26 -16.81 11.58
C GLY A 62 -8.34 -16.41 10.57
N PHE A 63 -7.97 -15.83 9.45
CA PHE A 63 -8.87 -15.55 8.32
C PHE A 63 -9.24 -16.83 7.58
N HIS A 64 -10.42 -16.84 6.96
CA HIS A 64 -10.73 -17.72 5.85
C HIS A 64 -10.04 -17.15 4.60
N SER A 65 -8.86 -17.64 4.27
CA SER A 65 -8.04 -17.11 3.18
C SER A 65 -7.99 -18.06 2.01
N ILE A 66 -8.36 -17.57 0.83
CA ILE A 66 -8.28 -18.28 -0.44
C ILE A 66 -7.19 -17.64 -1.29
N GLN A 67 -6.25 -18.45 -1.78
CA GLN A 67 -5.34 -18.07 -2.86
C GLN A 67 -5.83 -18.73 -4.13
N ASP A 68 -6.29 -17.94 -5.09
CA ASP A 68 -6.80 -18.42 -6.37
C ASP A 68 -5.81 -18.09 -7.48
N ASN A 69 -5.07 -19.10 -7.93
CA ASN A 69 -4.03 -18.98 -8.94
C ASN A 69 -4.62 -19.31 -10.31
N GLN A 70 -4.57 -18.36 -11.22
CA GLN A 70 -5.05 -18.48 -12.58
C GLN A 70 -3.89 -18.56 -13.57
N ALA A 71 -4.09 -19.31 -14.65
CA ALA A 71 -3.11 -19.40 -15.72
C ALA A 71 -2.86 -18.03 -16.38
N ALA A 72 -1.65 -17.83 -16.89
CA ALA A 72 -1.25 -16.55 -17.51
C ALA A 72 -2.08 -16.20 -18.76
N ASP A 73 -2.65 -17.19 -19.42
CA ASP A 73 -3.48 -17.10 -20.62
C ASP A 73 -4.99 -17.07 -20.35
N ILE A 74 -5.41 -16.98 -19.08
CA ILE A 74 -6.83 -16.80 -18.74
C ILE A 74 -7.43 -15.65 -19.54
N THR A 75 -8.62 -15.84 -20.09
CA THR A 75 -9.30 -14.76 -20.81
C THR A 75 -9.84 -13.72 -19.84
N GLU A 76 -9.91 -12.46 -20.27
CA GLU A 76 -10.50 -11.37 -19.49
C GLU A 76 -11.93 -11.72 -19.03
N ALA A 77 -12.74 -12.32 -19.93
CA ALA A 77 -14.10 -12.73 -19.61
C ALA A 77 -14.16 -13.78 -18.51
N ALA A 78 -13.25 -14.78 -18.52
CA ALA A 78 -13.18 -15.78 -17.47
C ALA A 78 -12.76 -15.18 -16.12
N LEU A 79 -11.80 -14.26 -16.13
CA LEU A 79 -11.39 -13.55 -14.92
C LEU A 79 -12.51 -12.68 -14.34
N LEU A 80 -13.27 -11.98 -15.18
CA LEU A 80 -14.43 -11.20 -14.75
C LEU A 80 -15.52 -12.09 -14.17
N ALA A 81 -15.79 -13.26 -14.75
CA ALA A 81 -16.74 -14.23 -14.21
C ALA A 81 -16.30 -14.78 -12.85
N LEU A 82 -15.00 -15.00 -12.66
CA LEU A 82 -14.43 -15.41 -11.38
C LEU A 82 -14.61 -14.32 -10.30
N ILE A 83 -14.37 -13.07 -10.64
CA ILE A 83 -14.60 -11.94 -9.72
C ILE A 83 -16.07 -11.86 -9.32
N GLU A 84 -16.99 -11.99 -10.29
CA GLU A 84 -18.42 -11.96 -10.02
C GLU A 84 -18.86 -13.10 -9.09
N LYS A 85 -18.27 -14.29 -9.22
CA LYS A 85 -18.47 -15.40 -8.29
C LYS A 85 -18.09 -15.00 -6.86
N TYR A 86 -16.93 -14.37 -6.66
CA TYR A 86 -16.47 -13.93 -5.33
C TYR A 86 -17.23 -12.71 -4.81
N ASN A 87 -17.70 -11.82 -5.68
CA ASN A 87 -18.60 -10.73 -5.30
C ASN A 87 -19.88 -11.27 -4.64
N LYS A 88 -20.42 -12.39 -5.15
CA LYS A 88 -21.65 -13.03 -4.64
C LYS A 88 -21.43 -13.97 -3.47
N ASP A 89 -20.20 -14.38 -3.18
CA ASP A 89 -19.93 -15.31 -2.09
C ASP A 89 -20.02 -14.58 -0.72
N PRO A 90 -20.98 -14.94 0.15
CA PRO A 90 -21.13 -14.31 1.46
C PRO A 90 -20.00 -14.64 2.44
N LYS A 91 -19.17 -15.63 2.15
CA LYS A 91 -18.00 -16.00 2.97
C LYS A 91 -16.76 -15.17 2.62
N ILE A 92 -16.78 -14.46 1.51
CA ILE A 92 -15.70 -13.57 1.06
C ILE A 92 -16.08 -12.14 1.36
N HIS A 93 -15.32 -11.51 2.25
CA HIS A 93 -15.50 -10.13 2.67
C HIS A 93 -14.52 -9.17 1.99
N GLY A 94 -13.43 -9.70 1.42
CA GLY A 94 -12.42 -8.94 0.70
C GLY A 94 -11.90 -9.68 -0.52
N ILE A 95 -11.71 -8.95 -1.61
CA ILE A 95 -11.14 -9.44 -2.88
C ILE A 95 -9.91 -8.60 -3.20
N LEU A 96 -8.79 -9.26 -3.47
CA LEU A 96 -7.54 -8.66 -3.87
C LEU A 96 -7.09 -9.26 -5.19
N ILE A 97 -6.86 -8.42 -6.20
CA ILE A 97 -6.24 -8.81 -7.47
C ILE A 97 -4.77 -8.42 -7.43
N GLN A 98 -3.88 -9.40 -7.49
CA GLN A 98 -2.46 -9.14 -7.48
C GLN A 98 -1.99 -8.55 -8.82
N LEU A 99 -1.58 -7.29 -8.81
CA LEU A 99 -0.97 -6.63 -9.96
C LEU A 99 0.53 -6.96 -10.07
N PRO A 100 1.12 -6.91 -11.28
CA PRO A 100 0.49 -6.59 -12.57
C PRO A 100 -0.25 -7.78 -13.18
N LEU A 101 -1.28 -7.49 -13.99
CA LEU A 101 -1.96 -8.47 -14.84
C LEU A 101 -1.24 -8.64 -16.18
N PRO A 102 -1.44 -9.78 -16.90
CA PRO A 102 -0.99 -9.97 -18.27
C PRO A 102 -1.51 -8.86 -19.21
N LYS A 103 -0.73 -8.50 -20.23
CA LYS A 103 -1.02 -7.36 -21.13
C LYS A 103 -2.34 -7.44 -21.90
N HIS A 104 -2.88 -8.64 -22.11
CA HIS A 104 -4.15 -8.85 -22.82
C HIS A 104 -5.38 -8.62 -21.96
N ILE A 105 -5.20 -8.34 -20.66
CA ILE A 105 -6.26 -8.06 -19.71
C ILE A 105 -6.22 -6.57 -19.32
N ASP A 106 -7.34 -5.88 -19.44
CA ASP A 106 -7.47 -4.51 -18.98
C ASP A 106 -7.60 -4.49 -17.43
N SER A 107 -6.52 -4.06 -16.77
CA SER A 107 -6.44 -4.01 -15.32
C SER A 107 -7.51 -3.11 -14.70
N ASN A 108 -7.88 -1.99 -15.35
CA ASN A 108 -8.92 -1.11 -14.84
C ASN A 108 -10.29 -1.78 -14.87
N LYS A 109 -10.61 -2.44 -15.99
CA LYS A 109 -11.86 -3.17 -16.13
C LYS A 109 -12.00 -4.27 -15.07
N VAL A 110 -10.91 -4.98 -14.80
CA VAL A 110 -10.86 -6.03 -13.77
C VAL A 110 -11.03 -5.44 -12.37
N LEU A 111 -10.30 -4.39 -12.03
CA LEU A 111 -10.41 -3.73 -10.72
C LEU A 111 -11.80 -3.12 -10.49
N TYR A 112 -12.42 -2.56 -11.54
CA TYR A 112 -13.76 -1.97 -11.45
C TYR A 112 -14.90 -3.00 -11.44
N ALA A 113 -14.60 -4.27 -11.69
CA ALA A 113 -15.57 -5.36 -11.55
C ALA A 113 -15.69 -5.88 -10.10
N ILE A 114 -14.75 -5.53 -9.22
CA ILE A 114 -14.83 -5.87 -7.80
C ILE A 114 -15.95 -5.06 -7.15
N ASP A 115 -16.80 -5.69 -6.33
CA ASP A 115 -17.74 -4.94 -5.50
C ASP A 115 -16.97 -3.93 -4.62
N PRO A 116 -17.28 -2.63 -4.69
CA PRO A 116 -16.63 -1.61 -3.87
C PRO A 116 -16.60 -1.91 -2.37
N ASN A 117 -17.57 -2.70 -1.87
CA ASN A 117 -17.60 -3.09 -0.47
C ASN A 117 -16.66 -4.29 -0.16
N LYS A 118 -16.08 -4.91 -1.17
CA LYS A 118 -15.11 -6.01 -1.05
C LYS A 118 -13.73 -5.65 -1.62
N ASP A 119 -13.56 -4.47 -2.21
CA ASP A 119 -12.30 -3.96 -2.75
C ASP A 119 -11.37 -3.51 -1.62
N VAL A 120 -10.57 -4.44 -1.12
CA VAL A 120 -9.67 -4.20 0.03
C VAL A 120 -8.44 -3.36 -0.31
N ASP A 121 -8.10 -3.21 -1.58
CA ASP A 121 -7.03 -2.31 -2.04
C ASP A 121 -7.54 -0.88 -2.30
N ALA A 122 -8.87 -0.70 -2.28
CA ALA A 122 -9.56 0.57 -2.51
C ALA A 122 -9.17 1.28 -3.83
N PHE A 123 -8.99 0.49 -4.90
CA PHE A 123 -8.65 1.00 -6.25
C PHE A 123 -9.88 1.27 -7.11
N HIS A 124 -11.05 0.75 -6.70
CA HIS A 124 -12.30 1.03 -7.38
C HIS A 124 -12.61 2.55 -7.30
N PRO A 125 -13.04 3.21 -8.40
CA PRO A 125 -13.32 4.66 -8.42
C PRO A 125 -14.27 5.14 -7.32
N VAL A 126 -15.25 4.34 -6.93
CA VAL A 126 -16.13 4.63 -5.80
C VAL A 126 -15.34 4.74 -4.49
N ASN A 127 -14.41 3.83 -4.24
CA ASN A 127 -13.58 3.86 -3.03
C ASN A 127 -12.57 5.00 -3.07
N VAL A 128 -11.98 5.30 -4.22
CA VAL A 128 -11.14 6.49 -4.41
C VAL A 128 -11.91 7.77 -4.05
N GLY A 129 -13.16 7.89 -4.52
CA GLY A 129 -14.05 9.00 -4.15
C GLY A 129 -14.36 9.02 -2.65
N ARG A 130 -14.67 7.86 -2.05
CA ARG A 130 -14.91 7.73 -0.61
C ARG A 130 -13.69 8.14 0.23
N ILE A 131 -12.47 7.79 -0.20
CA ILE A 131 -11.24 8.22 0.46
C ILE A 131 -11.10 9.74 0.40
N LEU A 132 -11.34 10.34 -0.75
CA LEU A 132 -11.20 11.79 -0.92
C LEU A 132 -12.19 12.58 -0.03
N ILE A 133 -13.42 12.09 0.12
CA ILE A 133 -14.46 12.74 0.96
C ILE A 133 -14.47 12.25 2.42
N GLY A 134 -13.62 11.29 2.79
CA GLY A 134 -13.46 10.82 4.16
C GLY A 134 -14.52 9.79 4.64
N THR A 135 -15.26 9.15 3.72
CA THR A 135 -16.31 8.15 4.03
C THR A 135 -15.91 6.71 3.65
N TYR A 136 -14.63 6.41 3.67
CA TYR A 136 -14.07 5.12 3.25
C TYR A 136 -14.27 4.02 4.30
N ALA A 137 -14.42 2.77 3.83
CA ALA A 137 -14.31 1.56 4.64
C ALA A 137 -12.89 0.97 4.57
N PHE A 138 -12.28 1.02 3.38
CA PHE A 138 -10.94 0.51 3.13
C PHE A 138 -10.01 1.64 2.65
N LEU A 139 -8.73 1.50 2.95
CA LEU A 139 -7.65 2.33 2.44
C LEU A 139 -6.68 1.46 1.65
N PRO A 140 -6.04 1.98 0.60
CA PRO A 140 -4.96 1.26 -0.07
C PRO A 140 -3.88 0.86 0.93
N CYS A 141 -3.45 -0.40 0.88
CA CYS A 141 -2.61 -0.98 1.94
C CYS A 141 -1.28 -0.25 2.13
N THR A 142 -0.61 0.17 1.03
CA THR A 142 0.67 0.90 1.13
C THR A 142 0.51 2.28 1.76
N PRO A 143 -0.41 3.15 1.32
CA PRO A 143 -0.70 4.41 2.01
C PRO A 143 -1.12 4.25 3.46
N ALA A 144 -1.97 3.28 3.79
CA ALA A 144 -2.37 2.99 5.16
C ALA A 144 -1.16 2.58 6.03
N GLY A 145 -0.28 1.73 5.49
CA GLY A 145 0.96 1.35 6.17
C GLY A 145 1.90 2.53 6.40
N CYS A 146 2.03 3.44 5.44
CA CYS A 146 2.79 4.67 5.61
C CYS A 146 2.21 5.55 6.73
N GLN A 147 0.89 5.72 6.77
CA GLN A 147 0.21 6.45 7.83
C GLN A 147 0.45 5.83 9.20
N GLU A 148 0.35 4.50 9.32
CA GLU A 148 0.63 3.78 10.56
C GLU A 148 2.08 3.95 11.03
N LEU A 149 3.05 3.88 10.13
CA LEU A 149 4.46 4.13 10.46
C LEU A 149 4.66 5.56 10.98
N ILE A 150 4.06 6.56 10.32
CA ILE A 150 4.12 7.95 10.77
C ILE A 150 3.50 8.09 12.15
N ASN A 151 2.29 7.61 12.36
CA ASN A 151 1.55 7.80 13.61
C ASN A 151 2.24 7.12 14.78
N ARG A 152 2.81 5.92 14.60
CA ARG A 152 3.44 5.15 15.68
C ARG A 152 4.88 5.59 15.97
N ALA A 153 5.61 6.08 14.98
CA ALA A 153 7.03 6.40 15.13
C ALA A 153 7.33 7.89 15.28
N TYR A 154 6.54 8.74 14.60
CA TYR A 154 6.72 10.20 14.60
C TYR A 154 5.65 10.92 15.42
N GLY A 155 4.39 10.45 15.36
CA GLY A 155 3.25 11.00 16.07
C GLY A 155 2.20 11.61 15.14
N ASP A 156 1.27 12.39 15.71
CA ASP A 156 0.15 12.99 14.98
C ASP A 156 0.66 14.02 13.93
N PRO A 157 0.35 13.83 12.65
CA PRO A 157 0.75 14.74 11.57
C PRO A 157 -0.09 16.04 11.51
N LYS A 158 -1.03 16.23 12.42
CA LYS A 158 -1.87 17.43 12.47
C LYS A 158 -1.04 18.71 12.45
N GLY A 159 -1.33 19.59 11.48
CA GLY A 159 -0.66 20.88 11.33
C GLY A 159 0.77 20.80 10.81
N LYS A 160 1.25 19.62 10.39
CA LYS A 160 2.57 19.42 9.80
C LYS A 160 2.56 19.66 8.29
N GLU A 161 3.70 20.07 7.75
CA GLU A 161 3.96 20.12 6.32
C GLU A 161 4.34 18.71 5.83
N VAL A 162 3.43 18.06 5.10
CA VAL A 162 3.63 16.76 4.48
C VAL A 162 3.91 16.96 2.99
N VAL A 163 5.01 16.42 2.52
CA VAL A 163 5.34 16.40 1.10
C VAL A 163 5.26 14.95 0.59
N VAL A 164 4.44 14.74 -0.43
CA VAL A 164 4.31 13.46 -1.12
C VAL A 164 4.99 13.57 -2.48
N LEU A 165 6.08 12.84 -2.68
CA LEU A 165 6.80 12.78 -3.94
C LEU A 165 6.34 11.56 -4.73
N GLY A 166 5.47 11.78 -5.70
CA GLY A 166 4.80 10.76 -6.51
C GLY A 166 3.30 11.01 -6.61
N ARG A 167 2.69 10.58 -7.74
CA ARG A 167 1.24 10.77 -8.01
C ARG A 167 0.57 9.53 -8.61
N SER A 168 1.08 8.34 -8.29
CA SER A 168 0.46 7.10 -8.74
C SER A 168 -0.94 6.93 -8.13
N ASN A 169 -1.81 6.18 -8.82
CA ASN A 169 -3.14 5.88 -8.30
C ASN A 169 -3.11 4.95 -7.08
N ILE A 170 -2.01 4.21 -6.93
CA ILE A 170 -1.88 3.20 -5.86
C ILE A 170 -1.20 3.73 -4.59
N VAL A 171 -0.41 4.82 -4.68
CA VAL A 171 0.30 5.39 -3.53
C VAL A 171 0.13 6.91 -3.43
N GLY A 172 0.65 7.68 -4.39
CA GLY A 172 0.78 9.14 -4.23
C GLY A 172 -0.56 9.85 -4.05
N LYS A 173 -1.53 9.64 -4.96
CA LYS A 173 -2.85 10.26 -4.86
C LYS A 173 -3.61 9.85 -3.60
N PRO A 174 -3.74 8.54 -3.26
CA PRO A 174 -4.39 8.17 -2.02
C PRO A 174 -3.65 8.68 -0.78
N MET A 175 -2.32 8.75 -0.79
CA MET A 175 -1.56 9.31 0.33
C MET A 175 -1.93 10.77 0.60
N VAL A 176 -2.01 11.60 -0.46
CA VAL A 176 -2.49 12.98 -0.36
C VAL A 176 -3.90 13.02 0.23
N ALA A 177 -4.82 12.22 -0.33
CA ALA A 177 -6.21 12.19 0.11
C ALA A 177 -6.36 11.75 1.57
N ILE A 178 -5.54 10.82 2.05
CA ILE A 178 -5.55 10.34 3.44
C ILE A 178 -5.02 11.42 4.40
N MET A 179 -3.89 12.04 4.07
CA MET A 179 -3.21 12.95 4.99
C MET A 179 -3.92 14.30 5.17
N ILE A 180 -4.75 14.73 4.22
CA ILE A 180 -5.57 15.96 4.36
C ILE A 180 -6.85 15.76 5.18
N GLN A 181 -7.25 14.53 5.54
CA GLN A 181 -8.51 14.26 6.23
C GLN A 181 -8.56 14.95 7.60
N LYS A 182 -9.69 15.55 7.95
CA LYS A 182 -9.93 16.16 9.29
C LYS A 182 -10.19 15.07 10.33
N ARG A 183 -9.14 14.35 10.72
CA ARG A 183 -9.20 13.26 11.69
C ARG A 183 -7.85 13.05 12.39
N LEU A 184 -7.87 12.30 13.49
CA LEU A 184 -6.63 11.87 14.17
C LEU A 184 -5.75 11.04 13.23
N GLY A 185 -4.46 11.23 13.28
CA GLY A 185 -3.47 10.58 12.40
C GLY A 185 -3.43 11.10 10.96
N ALA A 186 -4.01 12.29 10.73
CA ALA A 186 -4.03 13.02 9.48
C ALA A 186 -4.08 14.55 9.76
N ASN A 187 -4.86 15.33 9.01
CA ASN A 187 -5.11 16.76 9.24
C ASN A 187 -3.85 17.63 9.04
N ALA A 188 -3.05 17.24 8.07
CA ALA A 188 -1.81 17.91 7.67
C ALA A 188 -2.04 18.89 6.51
N THR A 189 -1.10 19.81 6.32
CA THR A 189 -0.94 20.53 5.05
C THR A 189 -0.16 19.65 4.09
N VAL A 190 -0.71 19.34 2.91
CA VAL A 190 -0.11 18.37 2.01
C VAL A 190 0.27 18.98 0.67
N THR A 191 1.52 18.83 0.29
CA THR A 191 2.02 19.18 -1.05
C THR A 191 2.37 17.93 -1.83
N CYS A 192 1.85 17.82 -3.05
CA CYS A 192 2.19 16.74 -3.98
C CYS A 192 3.18 17.24 -5.03
N VAL A 193 4.35 16.64 -5.10
CA VAL A 193 5.37 16.88 -6.13
C VAL A 193 5.59 15.62 -6.97
N HIS A 194 5.96 15.78 -8.24
CA HIS A 194 6.03 14.66 -9.19
C HIS A 194 6.90 15.01 -10.39
N THR A 195 7.01 14.10 -11.37
CA THR A 195 7.83 14.27 -12.58
C THR A 195 7.54 15.50 -13.44
N GLY A 196 6.38 16.14 -13.28
CA GLY A 196 6.05 17.42 -13.92
C GLY A 196 6.45 18.63 -13.09
N THR A 197 6.97 18.45 -11.87
CA THR A 197 7.48 19.52 -11.02
C THR A 197 8.94 19.77 -11.36
N PRO A 198 9.39 21.02 -11.59
CA PRO A 198 10.81 21.33 -11.79
C PRO A 198 11.66 20.82 -10.61
N LYS A 199 12.87 20.33 -10.91
CA LYS A 199 13.72 19.67 -9.90
C LYS A 199 14.09 20.59 -8.74
N ASP A 200 14.39 21.86 -9.01
CA ASP A 200 14.64 22.88 -7.99
C ASP A 200 13.45 23.06 -7.05
N LYS A 201 12.22 23.02 -7.57
CA LYS A 201 11.00 23.08 -6.79
C LYS A 201 10.75 21.81 -5.98
N ILE A 202 11.07 20.62 -6.52
CA ILE A 202 11.03 19.40 -5.73
C ILE A 202 11.96 19.52 -4.52
N ILE A 203 13.18 19.97 -4.71
CA ILE A 203 14.17 20.16 -3.63
C ILE A 203 13.65 21.15 -2.59
N GLU A 204 13.12 22.31 -3.03
CA GLU A 204 12.54 23.33 -2.15
C GLU A 204 11.42 22.74 -1.27
N HIS A 205 10.51 21.97 -1.86
CA HIS A 205 9.42 21.32 -1.13
C HIS A 205 9.92 20.25 -0.16
N CYS A 206 10.89 19.43 -0.56
CA CYS A 206 11.47 18.41 0.33
C CYS A 206 12.15 19.07 1.55
N ARG A 207 12.89 20.14 1.37
CA ARG A 207 13.60 20.85 2.45
C ARG A 207 12.69 21.47 3.50
N ARG A 208 11.43 21.75 3.18
CA ARG A 208 10.47 22.30 4.15
C ARG A 208 9.60 21.24 4.83
N ALA A 209 9.62 19.99 4.33
CA ALA A 209 8.76 18.92 4.82
C ALA A 209 9.10 18.53 6.27
N ASP A 210 8.09 18.50 7.14
CA ASP A 210 8.17 17.84 8.44
C ASP A 210 8.05 16.33 8.27
N ILE A 211 7.26 15.91 7.25
CA ILE A 211 7.06 14.51 6.86
C ILE A 211 7.24 14.42 5.35
N LEU A 212 8.20 13.63 4.91
CA LEU A 212 8.51 13.41 3.49
C LEU A 212 8.17 11.96 3.13
N ILE A 213 7.23 11.77 2.20
CA ILE A 213 6.81 10.45 1.71
C ILE A 213 7.26 10.33 0.27
N VAL A 214 8.17 9.39 -0.01
CA VAL A 214 8.82 9.26 -1.31
C VAL A 214 8.34 8.00 -2.01
N ALA A 215 7.64 8.19 -3.13
CA ALA A 215 7.08 7.13 -3.98
C ALA A 215 7.26 7.49 -5.47
N ALA A 216 8.50 7.83 -5.84
CA ALA A 216 8.86 8.29 -7.18
C ALA A 216 9.17 7.14 -8.15
N GLY A 217 9.54 5.96 -7.65
CA GLY A 217 9.99 4.83 -8.44
C GLY A 217 11.34 5.07 -9.12
N VAL A 218 12.19 5.91 -8.54
CA VAL A 218 13.52 6.25 -9.05
C VAL A 218 14.55 5.98 -7.95
N PRO A 219 15.50 5.05 -8.18
CA PRO A 219 16.45 4.65 -7.15
C PRO A 219 17.30 5.83 -6.68
N ARG A 220 17.40 6.00 -5.35
CA ARG A 220 18.24 7.01 -4.68
C ARG A 220 18.02 8.45 -5.19
N TYR A 221 16.78 8.78 -5.55
CA TYR A 221 16.44 10.08 -6.14
C TYR A 221 16.57 11.23 -5.14
N VAL A 222 16.05 11.05 -3.93
CA VAL A 222 16.10 12.06 -2.86
C VAL A 222 17.42 11.95 -2.14
N GLN A 223 18.17 13.05 -2.11
CA GLN A 223 19.48 13.14 -1.47
C GLN A 223 19.37 13.68 -0.03
N GLY A 224 20.33 13.37 0.82
CA GLY A 224 20.33 13.79 2.22
C GLY A 224 20.22 15.31 2.44
N ASP A 225 20.83 16.12 1.57
CA ASP A 225 20.77 17.58 1.62
C ASP A 225 19.40 18.18 1.23
N TRP A 226 18.47 17.34 0.76
CA TRP A 226 17.06 17.73 0.50
C TRP A 226 16.17 17.50 1.72
N VAL A 227 16.65 16.81 2.73
CA VAL A 227 15.86 16.43 3.90
C VAL A 227 16.06 17.44 5.03
N LYS A 228 14.96 17.96 5.56
CA LYS A 228 14.97 18.85 6.72
C LYS A 228 15.44 18.10 7.96
N GLU A 229 16.27 18.71 8.79
CA GLU A 229 16.66 18.12 10.07
C GLU A 229 15.42 17.88 10.96
N GLY A 230 15.31 16.67 11.52
CA GLY A 230 14.17 16.24 12.33
C GLY A 230 12.95 15.81 11.52
N ALA A 231 13.00 15.81 10.20
CA ALA A 231 11.90 15.30 9.37
C ALA A 231 11.71 13.79 9.52
N CYS A 232 10.46 13.34 9.43
CA CYS A 232 10.12 11.94 9.25
C CYS A 232 10.16 11.60 7.76
N VAL A 233 10.99 10.65 7.36
CA VAL A 233 11.09 10.21 5.97
C VAL A 233 10.52 8.80 5.83
N ILE A 234 9.52 8.63 4.95
CA ILE A 234 8.96 7.34 4.57
C ILE A 234 9.35 7.06 3.13
N ASP A 235 10.27 6.14 2.94
CA ASP A 235 10.68 5.66 1.62
C ASP A 235 9.81 4.47 1.21
N VAL A 236 8.98 4.68 0.19
CA VAL A 236 8.07 3.65 -0.37
C VAL A 236 8.71 2.93 -1.54
N GLY A 237 9.78 3.49 -2.08
CA GLY A 237 10.45 2.97 -3.26
C GLY A 237 11.05 1.59 -3.04
N VAL A 238 10.87 0.70 -4.03
CA VAL A 238 11.54 -0.61 -4.10
C VAL A 238 12.07 -0.79 -5.51
N ASN A 239 13.35 -0.52 -5.69
CA ASN A 239 14.00 -0.54 -6.99
C ASN A 239 15.06 -1.63 -7.05
N ARG A 240 14.98 -2.52 -8.05
CA ARG A 240 16.04 -3.50 -8.31
C ARG A 240 17.16 -2.84 -9.12
N VAL A 241 18.32 -2.71 -8.50
CA VAL A 241 19.51 -2.07 -9.12
C VAL A 241 20.58 -3.07 -9.57
N GLY A 242 20.41 -4.36 -9.26
CA GLY A 242 21.36 -5.39 -9.65
C GLY A 242 21.07 -6.74 -9.00
N VAL A 243 22.07 -7.62 -9.06
CA VAL A 243 22.09 -8.92 -8.40
C VAL A 243 23.41 -9.03 -7.62
N SER A 244 23.34 -9.46 -6.38
CA SER A 244 24.53 -9.68 -5.56
C SER A 244 25.32 -10.87 -6.07
N GLU A 245 26.58 -10.67 -6.43
CA GLU A 245 27.50 -11.75 -6.84
C GLU A 245 27.71 -12.80 -5.72
N LYS A 246 27.63 -12.36 -4.46
CA LYS A 246 27.85 -13.23 -3.30
C LYS A 246 26.65 -14.13 -2.99
N THR A 247 25.43 -13.66 -3.22
CA THR A 247 24.22 -14.37 -2.77
C THR A 247 23.26 -14.74 -3.89
N GLY A 248 23.47 -14.25 -5.12
CA GLY A 248 22.55 -14.41 -6.24
C GLY A 248 21.20 -13.70 -6.06
N LYS A 249 21.02 -12.93 -4.99
CA LYS A 249 19.77 -12.23 -4.70
C LYS A 249 19.72 -10.84 -5.35
N ALA A 250 18.53 -10.36 -5.66
CA ALA A 250 18.34 -9.00 -6.14
C ALA A 250 18.83 -7.98 -5.10
N ILE A 251 19.56 -6.97 -5.55
CA ILE A 251 19.90 -5.79 -4.75
C ILE A 251 18.76 -4.80 -4.90
N LEU A 252 18.10 -4.50 -3.80
CA LEU A 252 16.99 -3.56 -3.74
C LEU A 252 17.43 -2.29 -3.02
N VAL A 253 17.05 -1.14 -3.57
CA VAL A 253 17.25 0.18 -2.96
C VAL A 253 15.93 0.96 -2.97
N GLY A 254 15.81 1.92 -2.07
CA GLY A 254 14.69 2.85 -2.03
C GLY A 254 14.80 3.98 -3.05
N ASP A 255 13.85 4.90 -2.97
CA ASP A 255 13.86 6.16 -3.72
C ASP A 255 14.67 7.24 -2.99
N VAL A 256 15.00 7.04 -1.72
CA VAL A 256 15.85 7.91 -0.91
C VAL A 256 17.27 7.34 -0.86
N ASP A 257 18.27 8.20 -0.99
CA ASP A 257 19.66 7.83 -0.75
C ASP A 257 19.87 7.71 0.75
N PHE A 258 19.98 6.48 1.21
CA PHE A 258 19.97 6.14 2.63
C PHE A 258 21.36 6.17 3.26
N ASP A 259 22.43 6.09 2.44
CA ASP A 259 23.83 5.99 2.87
C ASP A 259 24.43 7.34 3.30
#